data_b0311857bae50a4d217ecbff25e5424b
#
_entry.id   b0311857bae50a4d217ecbff25e5424b
#
_cell.length_a   1.000
_cell.length_b   1.000
_cell.length_c   1.000
_cell.angle_alpha   90.00
_cell.angle_beta   90.00
_cell.angle_gamma   90.00
#
_symmetry.space_group_name_H-M   'P 1'
#
loop_
_entity.id
_entity.type
_entity.pdbx_description
1 polymer ?
#
loop_
_entity_poly.entity_id
_entity_poly.type
_entity_poly.pdbx_seq_one_letter_code
_entity_poly.pdbx_strand_id
1 'polypeptide(L)'
;LNQVIHVWPYENAVERSKIRAEAIKSGKWPPKTHELIAEMKSELFEPLPYSPPLEPSSNGPYFEMRSYVLKPGSTPQMAQRWGEYLRGRLKLSPLTGVFTSEIGGLNQWVHIWAYKSLDERVAIRKKATAEGIWPPPGDSPVVKQETKILLAAPFSPIK
;
A
#
# COMPACT_ATOMS: atom_id res chain seq x y z
N LEU A 1 -15.80 6.37 -1.68
CA LEU A 1 -16.79 5.47 -1.10
C LEU A 1 -17.13 4.35 -2.07
N ASN A 2 -17.64 3.21 -1.55
CA ASN A 2 -18.03 2.04 -2.35
C ASN A 2 -16.88 1.41 -3.16
N GLN A 3 -15.67 1.44 -2.62
CA GLN A 3 -14.51 0.76 -3.20
C GLN A 3 -14.02 -0.35 -2.26
N VAL A 4 -13.61 -1.46 -2.84
CA VAL A 4 -12.92 -2.54 -2.14
C VAL A 4 -11.52 -2.67 -2.75
N ILE A 5 -10.51 -2.69 -1.90
CA ILE A 5 -9.12 -2.90 -2.31
C ILE A 5 -8.67 -4.25 -1.77
N HIS A 6 -8.27 -5.13 -2.66
CA HIS A 6 -7.67 -6.41 -2.33
C HIS A 6 -6.16 -6.34 -2.56
N VAL A 7 -5.38 -6.75 -1.59
CA VAL A 7 -3.93 -6.90 -1.72
C VAL A 7 -3.59 -8.37 -1.48
N TRP A 8 -2.98 -9.02 -2.47
CA TRP A 8 -2.65 -10.44 -2.46
C TRP A 8 -1.16 -10.63 -2.70
N PRO A 9 -0.40 -11.14 -1.72
CA PRO A 9 1.00 -11.49 -1.92
C PRO A 9 1.15 -12.81 -2.69
N TYR A 10 2.15 -12.88 -3.54
CA TYR A 10 2.59 -14.06 -4.26
C TYR A 10 4.11 -14.07 -4.31
N GLU A 11 4.72 -15.23 -4.30
CA GLU A 11 6.17 -15.37 -4.43
C GLU A 11 6.68 -14.84 -5.79
N ASN A 12 5.90 -15.10 -6.84
CA ASN A 12 6.23 -14.67 -8.20
C ASN A 12 5.02 -14.78 -9.14
N ALA A 13 5.19 -14.32 -10.37
CA ALA A 13 4.13 -14.31 -11.38
C ALA A 13 3.65 -15.72 -11.79
N VAL A 14 4.52 -16.72 -11.74
CA VAL A 14 4.18 -18.11 -12.09
C VAL A 14 3.26 -18.70 -11.03
N GLU A 15 3.64 -18.55 -9.75
CA GLU A 15 2.80 -18.96 -8.62
C GLU A 15 1.44 -18.26 -8.65
N ARG A 16 1.43 -16.94 -8.86
CA ARG A 16 0.20 -16.17 -9.00
C ARG A 16 -0.70 -16.76 -10.08
N SER A 17 -0.16 -17.06 -11.25
CA SER A 17 -0.94 -17.61 -12.36
C SER A 17 -1.52 -18.98 -12.03
N LYS A 18 -0.74 -19.85 -11.38
CA LYS A 18 -1.17 -21.18 -10.93
C LYS A 18 -2.30 -21.08 -9.89
N ILE A 19 -2.11 -20.31 -8.82
CA ILE A 19 -3.10 -20.14 -7.76
C ILE A 19 -4.43 -19.59 -8.32
N ARG A 20 -4.35 -18.60 -9.23
CA ARG A 20 -5.56 -18.04 -9.84
C ARG A 20 -6.28 -19.03 -10.73
N ALA A 21 -5.56 -19.83 -11.52
CA ALA A 21 -6.15 -20.87 -12.34
C ALA A 21 -6.86 -21.95 -11.48
N GLU A 22 -6.22 -22.39 -10.40
CA GLU A 22 -6.80 -23.34 -9.47
C GLU A 22 -8.04 -22.78 -8.77
N ALA A 23 -8.00 -21.51 -8.35
CA ALA A 23 -9.14 -20.84 -7.73
C ALA A 23 -10.36 -20.77 -8.67
N ILE A 24 -10.15 -20.44 -9.94
CA ILE A 24 -11.19 -20.42 -10.98
C ILE A 24 -11.74 -21.84 -11.19
N LYS A 25 -10.86 -22.83 -11.35
CA LYS A 25 -11.24 -24.24 -11.54
C LYS A 25 -12.07 -24.81 -10.39
N SER A 26 -11.80 -24.33 -9.17
CA SER A 26 -12.55 -24.76 -7.98
C SER A 26 -14.01 -24.31 -7.97
N GLY A 27 -14.38 -23.32 -8.78
CA GLY A 27 -15.71 -22.68 -8.79
C GLY A 27 -16.02 -21.83 -7.54
N LYS A 28 -15.06 -21.69 -6.61
CA LYS A 28 -15.22 -20.89 -5.38
C LYS A 28 -14.79 -19.44 -5.56
N TRP A 29 -14.01 -19.16 -6.58
CA TRP A 29 -13.49 -17.83 -6.89
C TRP A 29 -13.53 -17.57 -8.41
N PRO A 30 -13.90 -16.38 -8.88
CA PRO A 30 -14.39 -15.23 -8.11
C PRO A 30 -15.77 -15.50 -7.50
N PRO A 31 -16.16 -14.79 -6.42
CA PRO A 31 -17.50 -14.86 -5.87
C PRO A 31 -18.51 -14.27 -6.87
N LYS A 32 -19.78 -14.66 -6.76
CA LYS A 32 -20.86 -14.18 -7.64
C LYS A 32 -21.26 -12.74 -7.28
N THR A 33 -20.36 -11.79 -7.53
CA THR A 33 -20.53 -10.36 -7.20
C THR A 33 -20.52 -9.46 -8.43
N HIS A 34 -20.51 -10.03 -9.64
CA HIS A 34 -20.40 -9.27 -10.89
C HIS A 34 -21.49 -8.20 -11.06
N GLU A 35 -22.69 -8.45 -10.55
CA GLU A 35 -23.80 -7.49 -10.60
C GLU A 35 -23.59 -6.27 -9.68
N LEU A 36 -22.66 -6.36 -8.73
CA LEU A 36 -22.33 -5.30 -7.78
C LEU A 36 -21.10 -4.49 -8.19
N ILE A 37 -20.44 -4.88 -9.28
CA ILE A 37 -19.16 -4.30 -9.71
C ILE A 37 -19.38 -3.43 -10.94
N ALA A 38 -19.15 -2.13 -10.80
CA ALA A 38 -19.22 -1.18 -11.90
C ALA A 38 -17.87 -1.08 -12.64
N GLU A 39 -16.74 -1.18 -11.92
CA GLU A 39 -15.40 -1.05 -12.49
C GLU A 39 -14.41 -1.94 -11.73
N MET A 40 -13.45 -2.48 -12.44
CA MET A 40 -12.34 -3.26 -11.85
C MET A 40 -11.01 -2.79 -12.40
N LYS A 41 -10.02 -2.67 -11.50
CA LYS A 41 -8.64 -2.41 -11.86
C LYS A 41 -7.73 -3.42 -11.18
N SER A 42 -6.74 -3.91 -11.88
CA SER A 42 -5.73 -4.82 -11.35
C SER A 42 -4.34 -4.34 -11.73
N GLU A 43 -3.44 -4.28 -10.77
CA GLU A 43 -2.06 -3.84 -10.94
C GLU A 43 -1.15 -4.78 -10.18
N LEU A 44 0.08 -4.95 -10.66
CA LEU A 44 1.12 -5.70 -9.98
C LEU A 44 2.18 -4.74 -9.44
N PHE A 45 2.58 -4.99 -8.22
CA PHE A 45 3.57 -4.20 -7.52
C PHE A 45 4.67 -5.09 -6.95
N GLU A 46 5.87 -4.54 -6.89
CA GLU A 46 6.99 -5.13 -6.16
C GLU A 46 7.19 -4.41 -4.82
N PRO A 47 7.38 -5.15 -3.72
CA PRO A 47 7.72 -4.54 -2.45
C PRO A 47 9.13 -3.95 -2.49
N LEU A 48 9.33 -2.81 -1.82
CA LEU A 48 10.67 -2.29 -1.59
C LEU A 48 11.42 -3.20 -0.59
N PRO A 49 12.76 -3.24 -0.59
CA PRO A 49 13.54 -4.11 0.30
C PRO A 49 13.26 -3.91 1.79
N TYR A 50 12.77 -2.76 2.18
CA TYR A 50 12.41 -2.42 3.56
C TYR A 50 10.89 -2.45 3.80
N SER A 51 10.10 -2.92 2.84
CA SER A 51 8.67 -3.15 3.04
C SER A 51 8.48 -4.32 4.01
N PRO A 52 7.65 -4.17 5.06
CA PRO A 52 7.32 -5.32 5.88
C PRO A 52 6.53 -6.35 5.07
N PRO A 53 6.61 -7.64 5.44
CA PRO A 53 5.78 -8.68 4.84
C PRO A 53 4.30 -8.42 5.14
N LEU A 54 3.41 -8.82 4.22
CA LEU A 54 1.96 -8.74 4.41
C LEU A 54 1.49 -9.95 5.24
N GLU A 55 1.62 -9.83 6.55
CA GLU A 55 1.24 -10.85 7.52
C GLU A 55 0.03 -10.40 8.36
N PRO A 56 -0.72 -11.36 8.95
CA PRO A 56 -1.81 -11.02 9.86
C PRO A 56 -1.35 -10.06 10.97
N SER A 57 -2.09 -8.99 11.18
CA SER A 57 -1.74 -7.98 12.18
C SER A 57 -2.97 -7.25 12.74
N SER A 58 -2.81 -6.59 13.88
CA SER A 58 -3.84 -5.79 14.56
C SER A 58 -3.42 -4.33 14.72
N ASN A 59 -2.77 -3.78 13.71
CA ASN A 59 -2.25 -2.42 13.71
C ASN A 59 -3.29 -1.35 13.36
N GLY A 60 -4.41 -1.74 12.68
CA GLY A 60 -5.52 -0.87 12.32
C GLY A 60 -6.44 -0.52 13.50
N PRO A 61 -7.72 -0.16 13.23
CA PRO A 61 -8.48 -0.52 12.01
C PRO A 61 -8.41 0.45 10.83
N TYR A 62 -7.74 1.61 10.97
CA TYR A 62 -7.64 2.61 9.92
C TYR A 62 -6.32 2.49 9.17
N PHE A 63 -6.39 2.43 7.84
CA PHE A 63 -5.21 2.36 6.99
C PHE A 63 -5.21 3.54 6.02
N GLU A 64 -4.12 4.30 6.01
CA GLU A 64 -3.89 5.34 5.01
C GLU A 64 -3.09 4.76 3.86
N MET A 65 -3.75 4.53 2.73
CA MET A 65 -3.09 4.18 1.47
C MET A 65 -2.81 5.46 0.68
N ARG A 66 -1.56 5.66 0.34
CA ARG A 66 -1.13 6.76 -0.51
C ARG A 66 -0.51 6.23 -1.78
N SER A 67 -1.03 6.69 -2.90
CA SER A 67 -0.55 6.34 -4.22
C SER A 67 0.04 7.57 -4.89
N TYR A 68 1.29 7.49 -5.29
CA TYR A 68 1.99 8.55 -6.02
C TYR A 68 2.27 8.12 -7.44
N VAL A 69 2.31 9.08 -8.34
CA VAL A 69 2.99 8.95 -9.64
C VAL A 69 4.26 9.77 -9.54
N LEU A 70 5.38 9.14 -9.79
CA LEU A 70 6.69 9.77 -9.72
C LEU A 70 7.15 10.24 -11.12
N LYS A 71 8.05 11.21 -11.16
CA LYS A 71 8.77 11.56 -12.39
C LYS A 71 9.50 10.32 -12.91
N PRO A 72 9.50 10.05 -14.24
CA PRO A 72 10.24 8.94 -14.80
C PRO A 72 11.72 8.94 -14.36
N GLY A 73 12.22 7.77 -14.00
CA GLY A 73 13.61 7.59 -13.54
C GLY A 73 13.91 7.99 -12.09
N SER A 74 12.94 8.52 -11.33
CA SER A 74 13.17 8.97 -9.95
C SER A 74 12.91 7.90 -8.88
N THR A 75 12.40 6.73 -9.25
CA THR A 75 12.09 5.65 -8.31
C THR A 75 13.30 5.20 -7.48
N PRO A 76 14.51 4.98 -8.05
CA PRO A 76 15.67 4.58 -7.25
C PRO A 76 16.07 5.63 -6.21
N GLN A 77 16.07 6.91 -6.58
CA GLN A 77 16.38 8.00 -5.65
C GLN A 77 15.34 8.09 -4.53
N MET A 78 14.05 7.93 -4.87
CA MET A 78 12.97 7.90 -3.88
C MET A 78 13.14 6.73 -2.91
N ALA A 79 13.47 5.53 -3.44
CA ALA A 79 13.69 4.34 -2.63
C ALA A 79 14.87 4.51 -1.66
N GLN A 80 16.00 5.02 -2.12
CA GLN A 80 17.14 5.30 -1.27
C GLN A 80 16.77 6.27 -0.14
N ARG A 81 16.17 7.41 -0.47
CA ARG A 81 15.78 8.44 0.48
C ARG A 81 14.79 7.92 1.52
N TRP A 82 13.83 7.12 1.12
CA TRP A 82 12.91 6.49 2.04
C TRP A 82 13.64 5.55 3.02
N GLY A 83 14.53 4.70 2.53
CA GLY A 83 15.31 3.78 3.36
C GLY A 83 16.11 4.50 4.44
N GLU A 84 16.72 5.65 4.11
CA GLU A 84 17.49 6.45 5.05
C GLU A 84 16.64 7.05 6.19
N TYR A 85 15.43 7.51 5.89
CA TYR A 85 14.58 8.23 6.86
C TYR A 85 13.49 7.36 7.50
N LEU A 86 13.20 6.19 6.93
CA LEU A 86 12.08 5.34 7.36
C LEU A 86 12.16 4.93 8.82
N ARG A 87 13.36 4.66 9.36
CA ARG A 87 13.55 4.23 10.75
C ARG A 87 12.96 5.20 11.77
N GLY A 88 13.08 6.49 11.54
CA GLY A 88 12.47 7.52 12.39
C GLY A 88 10.95 7.48 12.33
N ARG A 89 10.42 7.35 11.13
CA ARG A 89 8.97 7.35 10.89
C ARG A 89 8.28 6.10 11.46
N LEU A 90 8.92 4.93 11.41
CA LEU A 90 8.41 3.67 11.97
C LEU A 90 8.19 3.70 13.47
N LYS A 91 8.90 4.58 14.21
CA LYS A 91 8.68 4.76 15.64
C LYS A 91 7.34 5.45 15.98
N LEU A 92 6.70 6.05 14.99
CA LEU A 92 5.48 6.84 15.18
C LEU A 92 4.21 6.07 14.78
N SER A 93 4.27 5.25 13.74
CA SER A 93 3.16 4.35 13.36
C SER A 93 3.66 3.19 12.50
N PRO A 94 2.95 2.06 12.53
CA PRO A 94 3.29 0.90 11.71
C PRO A 94 3.15 1.18 10.21
N LEU A 95 4.13 0.76 9.44
CA LEU A 95 4.03 0.63 7.98
C LEU A 95 3.45 -0.76 7.67
N THR A 96 2.38 -0.81 6.89
CA THR A 96 1.80 -2.08 6.42
C THR A 96 2.49 -2.57 5.15
N GLY A 97 2.95 -1.64 4.31
CA GLY A 97 3.71 -1.98 3.12
C GLY A 97 4.07 -0.76 2.28
N VAL A 98 5.11 -0.90 1.46
CA VAL A 98 5.52 0.08 0.46
C VAL A 98 5.98 -0.63 -0.80
N PHE A 99 5.48 -0.18 -1.95
CA PHE A 99 5.54 -0.90 -3.22
C PHE A 99 5.80 0.05 -4.38
N THR A 100 6.42 -0.49 -5.44
CA THR A 100 6.52 0.17 -6.76
C THR A 100 5.78 -0.65 -7.81
N SER A 101 5.20 0.01 -8.80
CA SER A 101 4.49 -0.68 -9.88
C SER A 101 5.45 -1.44 -10.79
N GLU A 102 5.09 -2.69 -11.07
CA GLU A 102 5.70 -3.52 -12.10
C GLU A 102 4.82 -3.54 -13.36
N ILE A 103 3.53 -3.85 -13.20
CA ILE A 103 2.55 -3.91 -14.29
C ILE A 103 1.33 -3.06 -13.93
N GLY A 104 0.89 -2.24 -14.86
CA GLY A 104 -0.22 -1.29 -14.73
C GLY A 104 0.23 0.13 -15.00
N GLY A 105 -0.13 1.08 -14.15
CA GLY A 105 0.37 2.45 -14.26
C GLY A 105 1.87 2.53 -13.98
N LEU A 106 2.61 3.24 -14.82
CA LEU A 106 4.06 3.36 -14.65
C LEU A 106 4.43 4.35 -13.56
N ASN A 107 5.63 4.17 -12.98
CA ASN A 107 6.21 5.04 -11.96
C ASN A 107 5.32 5.25 -10.73
N GLN A 108 4.50 4.28 -10.40
CA GLN A 108 3.68 4.35 -9.21
C GLN A 108 4.48 3.94 -7.97
N TRP A 109 4.19 4.63 -6.87
CA TRP A 109 4.70 4.37 -5.55
C TRP A 109 3.52 4.31 -4.59
N VAL A 110 3.27 3.15 -4.01
CA VAL A 110 2.15 2.94 -3.09
C VAL A 110 2.68 2.59 -1.72
N HIS A 111 2.17 3.24 -0.68
CA HIS A 111 2.47 2.87 0.69
C HIS A 111 1.25 2.94 1.59
N ILE A 112 1.22 2.08 2.60
CA ILE A 112 0.08 1.91 3.49
C ILE A 112 0.57 2.03 4.94
N TRP A 113 -0.01 2.95 5.70
CA TRP A 113 0.24 3.17 7.12
C TRP A 113 -0.97 2.81 7.96
N ALA A 114 -0.75 2.17 9.10
CA ALA A 114 -1.82 1.82 10.03
C ALA A 114 -1.92 2.81 11.20
N TYR A 115 -3.16 3.01 11.67
CA TYR A 115 -3.50 3.90 12.79
C TYR A 115 -4.67 3.33 13.60
N LYS A 116 -4.71 3.64 14.90
CA LYS A 116 -5.82 3.29 15.78
C LYS A 116 -7.03 4.20 15.61
N SER A 117 -6.80 5.45 15.19
CA SER A 117 -7.85 6.42 14.92
C SER A 117 -7.40 7.46 13.88
N LEU A 118 -8.35 8.23 13.35
CA LEU A 118 -8.03 9.36 12.47
C LEU A 118 -7.36 10.50 13.23
N ASP A 119 -7.68 10.69 14.50
CA ASP A 119 -7.04 11.70 15.35
C ASP A 119 -5.58 11.33 15.62
N GLU A 120 -5.30 10.04 15.90
CA GLU A 120 -3.92 9.55 16.02
C GLU A 120 -3.13 9.80 14.73
N ARG A 121 -3.73 9.52 13.57
CA ARG A 121 -3.10 9.82 12.28
C ARG A 121 -2.73 11.30 12.16
N VAL A 122 -3.65 12.21 12.53
CA VAL A 122 -3.40 13.66 12.47
C VAL A 122 -2.28 14.05 13.40
N ALA A 123 -2.32 13.58 14.66
CA ALA A 123 -1.29 13.86 15.67
C ALA A 123 0.10 13.37 15.25
N ILE A 124 0.20 12.14 14.76
CA ILE A 124 1.45 11.55 14.30
C ILE A 124 2.02 12.33 13.11
N ARG A 125 1.20 12.69 12.13
CA ARG A 125 1.65 13.45 10.97
C ARG A 125 2.16 14.84 11.36
N LYS A 126 1.44 15.53 12.26
CA LYS A 126 1.85 16.83 12.80
C LYS A 126 3.19 16.71 13.52
N LYS A 127 3.35 15.71 14.40
CA LYS A 127 4.59 15.44 15.11
C LYS A 127 5.74 15.15 14.16
N ALA A 128 5.54 14.25 13.21
CA ALA A 128 6.57 13.87 12.23
C ALA A 128 7.11 15.07 11.44
N THR A 129 6.23 16.00 11.05
CA THR A 129 6.61 17.21 10.33
C THR A 129 7.31 18.21 11.26
N ALA A 130 6.80 18.45 12.47
CA ALA A 130 7.36 19.41 13.42
C ALA A 130 8.78 19.02 13.89
N GLU A 131 9.04 17.74 14.04
CA GLU A 131 10.33 17.19 14.45
C GLU A 131 11.27 16.87 13.26
N GLY A 132 10.89 17.20 12.03
CA GLY A 132 11.69 16.91 10.85
C GLY A 132 11.91 15.43 10.56
N ILE A 133 11.09 14.55 11.14
CA ILE A 133 11.19 13.10 10.96
C ILE A 133 10.69 12.69 9.58
N TRP A 134 9.58 13.33 9.13
CA TRP A 134 8.91 12.98 7.89
C TRP A 134 8.09 14.15 7.32
N PRO A 135 8.05 14.40 6.02
CA PRO A 135 8.65 13.60 4.93
C PRO A 135 10.18 13.72 4.89
N PRO A 136 10.87 12.80 4.16
CA PRO A 136 12.29 12.95 3.88
C PRO A 136 12.59 14.31 3.23
N PRO A 137 13.69 14.98 3.59
CA PRO A 137 14.05 16.28 3.02
C PRO A 137 14.43 16.20 1.54
N GLY A 138 14.46 17.35 0.88
CA GLY A 138 14.81 17.51 -0.53
C GLY A 138 13.59 17.55 -1.45
N ASP A 139 13.87 17.75 -2.75
CA ASP A 139 12.82 17.90 -3.77
C ASP A 139 11.99 16.62 -3.91
N SER A 140 10.68 16.81 -3.96
CA SER A 140 9.77 15.70 -4.16
C SER A 140 9.67 15.33 -5.65
N PRO A 141 9.89 14.06 -6.02
CA PRO A 141 9.68 13.60 -7.38
C PRO A 141 8.19 13.31 -7.68
N VAL A 142 7.29 13.55 -6.73
CA VAL A 142 5.87 13.25 -6.86
C VAL A 142 5.19 14.23 -7.80
N VAL A 143 4.62 13.71 -8.88
CA VAL A 143 3.86 14.49 -9.89
C VAL A 143 2.38 14.50 -9.54
N LYS A 144 1.86 13.34 -9.07
CA LYS A 144 0.45 13.17 -8.68
C LYS A 144 0.38 12.33 -7.42
N GLN A 145 -0.55 12.68 -6.54
CA GLN A 145 -0.82 11.84 -5.37
C GLN A 145 -2.32 11.66 -5.14
N GLU A 146 -2.66 10.51 -4.64
CA GLU A 146 -3.98 10.18 -4.11
C GLU A 146 -3.82 9.63 -2.70
N THR A 147 -4.79 9.92 -1.84
CA THR A 147 -4.84 9.37 -0.47
C THR A 147 -6.22 8.77 -0.24
N LYS A 148 -6.24 7.53 0.22
CA LYS A 148 -7.45 6.83 0.64
C LYS A 148 -7.33 6.42 2.09
N ILE A 149 -8.41 6.56 2.84
CA ILE A 149 -8.56 5.96 4.16
C ILE A 149 -9.36 4.68 3.97
N LEU A 150 -8.79 3.58 4.39
CA LEU A 150 -9.37 2.25 4.29
C LEU A 150 -9.74 1.75 5.68
N LEU A 151 -10.83 1.02 5.75
CA LEU A 151 -11.22 0.23 6.92
C LEU A 151 -10.99 -1.24 6.58
N ALA A 152 -10.40 -1.98 7.51
CA ALA A 152 -10.22 -3.42 7.33
C ALA A 152 -11.58 -4.10 7.21
N ALA A 153 -11.76 -4.92 6.17
CA ALA A 153 -12.93 -5.78 6.08
C ALA A 153 -12.93 -6.80 7.23
N PRO A 154 -14.11 -7.26 7.70
CA PRO A 154 -14.20 -8.23 8.80
C PRO A 154 -13.38 -9.51 8.58
N PHE A 155 -13.23 -9.92 7.33
CA PHE A 155 -12.45 -11.09 6.91
C PHE A 155 -10.98 -10.79 6.57
N SER A 156 -10.54 -9.53 6.65
CA SER A 156 -9.13 -9.18 6.41
C SER A 156 -8.24 -9.76 7.50
N PRO A 157 -7.12 -10.43 7.18
CA PRO A 157 -6.14 -10.86 8.17
C PRO A 157 -5.33 -9.69 8.75
N ILE A 158 -5.30 -8.56 8.05
CA ILE A 158 -4.66 -7.32 8.52
C ILE A 158 -5.77 -6.40 9.02
N LYS A 159 -5.75 -6.12 10.32
CA LYS A 159 -6.77 -5.34 11.04
C LYS A 159 -6.15 -4.23 11.87
#